data_499b5b909cf518a55f1758cd186dfc3f
#
_entry.id   499b5b909cf518a55f1758cd186dfc3f
#
_cell.length_a   1.000
_cell.length_b   1.000
_cell.length_c   1.000
_cell.angle_alpha   90.00
_cell.angle_beta   90.00
_cell.angle_gamma   90.00
#
_symmetry.space_group_name_H-M   'P 1'
#
loop_
_entity.id
_entity.type
_entity.pdbx_description
1 polymer ?
#
loop_
_entity_poly.entity_id
_entity_poly.type
_entity_poly.pdbx_seq_one_letter_code
_entity_poly.pdbx_strand_id
1 'polypeptide(L)'
;IIINHVQARDGEKIDNMEQALDRAVANGVKTLVVQPTHLMHGAEYDEMCEALEEYKDKIETIVVAEPMLGEVGSDATVINADKEAVAKAVVAAALEEAGYESTEKAAEDSTAFVFMGHGTAHDAKVTYSQMQTQMQNLGYENVFIGTVEGEPEETACDNVIEAVKAAG
;
A
#
# COMPACT_ATOMS: atom_id res chain seq x y z
N ILE A 1 -16.86 3.10 -10.22
CA ILE A 1 -17.24 4.55 -10.23
C ILE A 1 -16.18 5.36 -10.97
N ILE A 2 -14.88 5.24 -10.65
CA ILE A 2 -13.80 6.01 -11.28
C ILE A 2 -13.70 5.76 -12.78
N ILE A 3 -13.77 4.50 -13.23
CA ILE A 3 -13.72 4.11 -14.65
C ILE A 3 -14.81 4.82 -15.45
N ASN A 4 -16.04 4.89 -14.93
CA ASN A 4 -17.15 5.55 -15.60
C ASN A 4 -16.93 7.07 -15.73
N HIS A 5 -16.30 7.71 -14.73
CA HIS A 5 -15.95 9.12 -14.79
C HIS A 5 -14.85 9.41 -15.80
N VAL A 6 -13.81 8.57 -15.89
CA VAL A 6 -12.75 8.70 -16.89
C VAL A 6 -13.30 8.53 -18.30
N GLN A 7 -14.14 7.51 -18.53
CA GLN A 7 -14.80 7.31 -19.81
C GLN A 7 -15.67 8.50 -20.22
N ALA A 8 -16.43 9.06 -19.26
CA ALA A 8 -17.31 10.20 -19.52
C ALA A 8 -16.52 11.49 -19.83
N ARG A 9 -15.37 11.68 -19.14
CA ARG A 9 -14.53 12.86 -19.32
C ARG A 9 -13.68 12.81 -20.57
N ASP A 10 -13.00 11.68 -20.81
CA ASP A 10 -11.92 11.57 -21.81
C ASP A 10 -12.35 10.77 -23.05
N GLY A 11 -13.53 10.16 -23.02
CA GLY A 11 -14.03 9.33 -24.13
C GLY A 11 -13.28 8.00 -24.31
N GLU A 12 -12.30 7.70 -23.45
CA GLU A 12 -11.54 6.46 -23.51
C GLU A 12 -12.30 5.30 -22.88
N LYS A 13 -12.34 4.18 -23.57
CA LYS A 13 -12.86 2.93 -22.99
C LYS A 13 -11.78 2.25 -22.17
N ILE A 14 -11.96 2.26 -20.84
CA ILE A 14 -11.16 1.49 -19.91
C ILE A 14 -12.01 0.32 -19.43
N ASP A 15 -11.50 -0.90 -19.59
CA ASP A 15 -12.19 -2.09 -19.11
C ASP A 15 -12.17 -2.12 -17.56
N ASN A 16 -13.27 -2.56 -16.98
CA ASN A 16 -13.26 -3.03 -15.61
C ASN A 16 -12.62 -4.44 -15.56
N MET A 17 -12.48 -5.02 -14.38
CA MET A 17 -11.82 -6.31 -14.18
C MET A 17 -12.45 -7.42 -15.02
N GLU A 18 -13.77 -7.57 -14.96
CA GLU A 18 -14.54 -8.58 -15.70
C GLU A 18 -14.34 -8.41 -17.23
N GLN A 19 -14.49 -7.21 -17.74
CA GLN A 19 -14.32 -6.90 -19.16
C GLN A 19 -12.89 -7.20 -19.66
N ALA A 20 -11.88 -6.92 -18.84
CA ALA A 20 -10.49 -7.21 -19.15
C ALA A 20 -10.24 -8.73 -19.21
N LEU A 21 -10.80 -9.49 -18.26
CA LEU A 21 -10.70 -10.94 -18.21
C LEU A 21 -11.45 -11.62 -19.36
N ASP A 22 -12.66 -11.16 -19.68
CA ASP A 22 -13.43 -11.64 -20.83
C ASP A 22 -12.66 -11.41 -22.14
N ARG A 23 -12.02 -10.26 -22.28
CA ARG A 23 -11.17 -9.97 -23.42
C ARG A 23 -9.94 -10.88 -23.48
N ALA A 24 -9.32 -11.18 -22.33
CA ALA A 24 -8.20 -12.12 -22.27
C ALA A 24 -8.63 -13.53 -22.74
N VAL A 25 -9.80 -14.00 -22.30
CA VAL A 25 -10.39 -15.28 -22.74
C VAL A 25 -10.68 -15.26 -24.25
N ALA A 26 -11.33 -14.19 -24.75
CA ALA A 26 -11.65 -14.04 -26.16
C ALA A 26 -10.40 -14.01 -27.07
N ASN A 27 -9.29 -13.49 -26.55
CA ASN A 27 -7.99 -13.47 -27.24
C ASN A 27 -7.20 -14.79 -27.11
N GLY A 28 -7.75 -15.80 -26.43
CA GLY A 28 -7.11 -17.10 -26.26
C GLY A 28 -5.89 -17.08 -25.35
N VAL A 29 -5.85 -16.17 -24.37
CA VAL A 29 -4.78 -16.12 -23.36
C VAL A 29 -4.77 -17.41 -22.56
N LYS A 30 -3.63 -18.09 -22.53
CA LYS A 30 -3.46 -19.34 -21.78
C LYS A 30 -2.83 -19.13 -20.41
N THR A 31 -1.92 -18.18 -20.32
CA THR A 31 -1.27 -17.80 -19.06
C THR A 31 -1.51 -16.33 -18.81
N LEU A 32 -2.18 -16.03 -17.70
CA LEU A 32 -2.44 -14.67 -17.22
C LEU A 32 -1.59 -14.42 -15.97
N VAL A 33 -0.76 -13.38 -16.01
CA VAL A 33 -0.05 -12.88 -14.84
C VAL A 33 -0.69 -11.55 -14.42
N VAL A 34 -1.17 -11.50 -13.18
CA VAL A 34 -1.81 -10.31 -12.61
C VAL A 34 -0.87 -9.70 -11.59
N GLN A 35 -0.41 -8.47 -11.86
CA GLN A 35 0.34 -7.66 -10.92
C GLN A 35 -0.59 -6.61 -10.33
N PRO A 36 -1.03 -6.73 -9.07
CA PRO A 36 -1.82 -5.71 -8.42
C PRO A 36 -0.96 -4.46 -8.18
N THR A 37 -1.55 -3.29 -8.39
CA THR A 37 -0.96 -2.01 -8.00
C THR A 37 -1.46 -1.54 -6.63
N HIS A 38 -2.16 -2.40 -5.92
CA HIS A 38 -2.60 -2.17 -4.55
C HIS A 38 -1.40 -2.06 -3.61
N LEU A 39 -1.51 -1.22 -2.60
CA LEU A 39 -0.47 -1.07 -1.60
C LEU A 39 -0.39 -2.30 -0.68
N MET A 40 -1.54 -2.86 -0.31
CA MET A 40 -1.68 -3.96 0.66
C MET A 40 -2.80 -4.93 0.27
N HIS A 41 -2.89 -6.06 0.95
CA HIS A 41 -3.99 -7.03 0.89
C HIS A 41 -5.26 -6.46 1.56
N GLY A 42 -5.87 -5.44 0.95
CA GLY A 42 -7.12 -4.86 1.40
C GLY A 42 -8.32 -5.42 0.65
N ALA A 43 -9.49 -4.83 0.89
CA ALA A 43 -10.75 -5.27 0.29
C ALA A 43 -10.70 -5.31 -1.26
N GLU A 44 -10.08 -4.32 -1.89
CA GLU A 44 -9.96 -4.28 -3.35
C GLU A 44 -9.04 -5.39 -3.90
N TYR A 45 -8.03 -5.82 -3.13
CA TYR A 45 -7.22 -6.97 -3.48
C TYR A 45 -8.02 -8.27 -3.39
N ASP A 46 -8.82 -8.42 -2.34
CA ASP A 46 -9.68 -9.58 -2.16
C ASP A 46 -10.74 -9.66 -3.26
N GLU A 47 -11.42 -8.55 -3.60
CA GLU A 47 -12.35 -8.48 -4.72
C GLU A 47 -11.70 -8.87 -6.05
N MET A 48 -10.45 -8.45 -6.28
CA MET A 48 -9.68 -8.86 -7.47
C MET A 48 -9.43 -10.37 -7.48
N CYS A 49 -9.03 -10.95 -6.36
CA CYS A 49 -8.80 -12.38 -6.23
C CYS A 49 -10.09 -13.19 -6.47
N GLU A 50 -11.20 -12.76 -5.87
CA GLU A 50 -12.51 -13.37 -6.08
C GLU A 50 -12.93 -13.35 -7.56
N ALA A 51 -12.76 -12.22 -8.24
CA ALA A 51 -13.05 -12.12 -9.67
C ALA A 51 -12.19 -13.08 -10.52
N LEU A 52 -10.94 -13.30 -10.15
CA LEU A 52 -10.04 -14.23 -10.85
C LEU A 52 -10.44 -15.68 -10.65
N GLU A 53 -11.04 -16.05 -9.51
CA GLU A 53 -11.52 -17.42 -9.27
C GLU A 53 -12.53 -17.88 -10.35
N GLU A 54 -13.41 -16.98 -10.82
CA GLU A 54 -14.42 -17.29 -11.84
C GLU A 54 -13.83 -17.61 -13.22
N TYR A 55 -12.54 -17.31 -13.41
CA TYR A 55 -11.84 -17.51 -14.69
C TYR A 55 -10.87 -18.70 -14.68
N LYS A 56 -10.71 -19.40 -13.58
CA LYS A 56 -9.79 -20.55 -13.45
C LYS A 56 -10.10 -21.69 -14.43
N ASP A 57 -11.37 -21.85 -14.78
CA ASP A 57 -11.79 -22.86 -15.76
C ASP A 57 -11.70 -22.35 -17.22
N LYS A 58 -11.50 -21.06 -17.42
CA LYS A 58 -11.46 -20.40 -18.73
C LYS A 58 -10.04 -20.08 -19.19
N ILE A 59 -9.11 -19.92 -18.25
CA ILE A 59 -7.69 -19.62 -18.49
C ILE A 59 -6.84 -20.71 -17.85
N GLU A 60 -5.96 -21.31 -18.64
CA GLU A 60 -5.18 -22.48 -18.25
C GLU A 60 -4.29 -22.26 -17.02
N THR A 61 -3.71 -21.06 -16.91
CA THR A 61 -2.86 -20.67 -15.77
C THR A 61 -3.12 -19.21 -15.40
N ILE A 62 -3.43 -18.96 -14.13
CA ILE A 62 -3.53 -17.62 -13.54
C ILE A 62 -2.52 -17.53 -12.41
N VAL A 63 -1.63 -16.54 -12.48
CA VAL A 63 -0.65 -16.22 -11.44
C VAL A 63 -0.93 -14.83 -10.94
N VAL A 64 -1.11 -14.68 -9.63
CA VAL A 64 -1.32 -13.40 -8.98
C VAL A 64 -0.08 -13.07 -8.16
N ALA A 65 0.49 -11.91 -8.39
CA ALA A 65 1.60 -11.40 -7.58
C ALA A 65 1.10 -10.70 -6.32
N GLU A 66 2.00 -10.58 -5.35
CA GLU A 66 1.73 -9.86 -4.12
C GLU A 66 1.57 -8.34 -4.36
N PRO A 67 0.78 -7.64 -3.54
CA PRO A 67 0.76 -6.17 -3.53
C PRO A 67 2.09 -5.61 -3.03
N MET A 68 2.27 -4.29 -3.13
CA MET A 68 3.55 -3.62 -2.90
C MET A 68 4.16 -3.89 -1.51
N LEU A 69 3.34 -4.01 -0.45
CA LEU A 69 3.78 -4.31 0.91
C LEU A 69 3.80 -5.81 1.24
N GLY A 70 3.56 -6.66 0.24
CA GLY A 70 3.55 -8.11 0.41
C GLY A 70 2.45 -8.60 1.35
N GLU A 71 2.63 -9.80 1.89
CA GLU A 71 1.67 -10.42 2.81
C GLU A 71 1.41 -9.59 4.07
N VAL A 72 0.18 -9.66 4.56
CA VAL A 72 -0.21 -9.12 5.87
C VAL A 72 0.18 -10.11 6.94
N GLY A 73 0.97 -9.70 7.92
CA GLY A 73 1.30 -10.52 9.08
C GLY A 73 0.15 -10.57 10.09
N SER A 74 0.27 -11.44 11.08
CA SER A 74 -0.74 -11.64 12.13
C SER A 74 -0.86 -10.45 13.09
N ASP A 75 0.18 -9.66 13.22
CA ASP A 75 0.25 -8.52 14.14
C ASP A 75 1.32 -7.50 13.67
N ALA A 76 1.45 -6.39 14.39
CA ALA A 76 2.35 -5.29 14.05
C ALA A 76 3.84 -5.66 14.04
N THR A 77 4.24 -6.78 14.62
CA THR A 77 5.65 -7.22 14.71
C THR A 77 6.08 -8.15 13.58
N VAL A 78 5.12 -8.72 12.85
CA VAL A 78 5.38 -9.63 11.72
C VAL A 78 5.54 -8.80 10.45
N ILE A 79 6.78 -8.53 10.11
CA ILE A 79 7.18 -7.75 8.94
C ILE A 79 7.89 -8.63 7.91
N ASN A 80 7.91 -8.18 6.65
CA ASN A 80 8.52 -8.89 5.54
C ASN A 80 9.52 -8.00 4.77
N ALA A 81 10.23 -8.59 3.81
CA ALA A 81 11.23 -7.90 3.01
C ALA A 81 10.64 -6.80 2.12
N ASP A 82 9.38 -6.94 1.69
CA ASP A 82 8.71 -5.95 0.84
C ASP A 82 8.46 -4.66 1.62
N LYS A 83 7.98 -4.78 2.88
CA LYS A 83 7.81 -3.63 3.78
C LYS A 83 9.14 -2.93 4.06
N GLU A 84 10.21 -3.70 4.24
CA GLU A 84 11.56 -3.13 4.42
C GLU A 84 12.03 -2.35 3.18
N ALA A 85 11.86 -2.94 1.99
CA ALA A 85 12.24 -2.30 0.75
C ALA A 85 11.45 -1.01 0.50
N VAL A 86 10.13 -1.04 0.72
CA VAL A 86 9.27 0.14 0.59
C VAL A 86 9.64 1.21 1.63
N ALA A 87 9.83 0.84 2.90
CA ALA A 87 10.23 1.79 3.94
C ALA A 87 11.51 2.54 3.57
N LYS A 88 12.54 1.82 3.13
CA LYS A 88 13.80 2.43 2.68
C LYS A 88 13.60 3.35 1.48
N ALA A 89 12.80 2.94 0.50
CA ALA A 89 12.57 3.71 -0.71
C ALA A 89 11.81 5.02 -0.44
N VAL A 90 10.74 4.97 0.36
CA VAL A 90 9.93 6.16 0.63
C VAL A 90 10.67 7.15 1.54
N VAL A 91 11.45 6.66 2.52
CA VAL A 91 12.27 7.52 3.38
C VAL A 91 13.39 8.17 2.57
N ALA A 92 14.08 7.42 1.69
CA ALA A 92 15.10 7.99 0.82
C ALA A 92 14.53 9.11 -0.08
N ALA A 93 13.36 8.90 -0.68
CA ALA A 93 12.70 9.91 -1.50
C ALA A 93 12.30 11.16 -0.69
N ALA A 94 11.78 10.96 0.53
CA ALA A 94 11.41 12.07 1.40
C ALA A 94 12.62 12.89 1.86
N LEU A 95 13.74 12.25 2.17
CA LEU A 95 14.99 12.89 2.52
C LEU A 95 15.56 13.72 1.36
N GLU A 96 15.55 13.14 0.14
CA GLU A 96 15.98 13.85 -1.07
C GLU A 96 15.16 15.11 -1.30
N GLU A 97 13.82 15.01 -1.23
CA GLU A 97 12.91 16.15 -1.43
C GLU A 97 13.10 17.22 -0.35
N ALA A 98 13.33 16.80 0.91
CA ALA A 98 13.52 17.70 2.02
C ALA A 98 14.96 18.26 2.11
N GLY A 99 15.90 17.74 1.34
CA GLY A 99 17.30 18.18 1.30
C GLY A 99 18.15 17.69 2.47
N TYR A 100 17.78 16.55 3.09
CA TYR A 100 18.54 15.94 4.18
C TYR A 100 19.34 14.72 3.71
N GLU A 101 20.52 14.53 4.28
CA GLU A 101 21.37 13.36 4.01
C GLU A 101 20.91 12.10 4.76
N SER A 102 20.26 12.27 5.92
CA SER A 102 19.72 11.18 6.74
C SER A 102 18.61 11.62 7.68
N THR A 103 17.90 10.65 8.24
CA THR A 103 16.83 10.91 9.23
C THR A 103 17.39 11.53 10.51
N GLU A 104 18.61 11.15 10.93
CA GLU A 104 19.27 11.72 12.10
C GLU A 104 19.59 13.22 11.89
N LYS A 105 20.05 13.59 10.67
CA LYS A 105 20.31 15.00 10.34
C LYS A 105 19.02 15.82 10.34
N ALA A 106 17.93 15.25 9.85
CA ALA A 106 16.62 15.89 9.91
C ALA A 106 16.14 16.06 11.38
N ALA A 107 16.38 15.06 12.22
CA ALA A 107 16.03 15.12 13.65
C ALA A 107 16.83 16.20 14.41
N GLU A 108 18.13 16.40 14.10
CA GLU A 108 18.94 17.48 14.65
C GLU A 108 18.33 18.86 14.39
N ASP A 109 17.62 19.02 13.28
CA ASP A 109 16.89 20.24 12.89
C ASP A 109 15.41 20.21 13.32
N SER A 110 15.01 19.33 14.26
CA SER A 110 13.62 19.15 14.72
C SER A 110 12.64 18.88 13.56
N THR A 111 13.09 18.12 12.54
CA THR A 111 12.27 17.75 11.41
C THR A 111 11.81 16.30 11.54
N ALA A 112 10.50 16.08 11.43
CA ALA A 112 9.88 14.76 11.40
C ALA A 112 9.22 14.52 10.05
N PHE A 113 9.15 13.25 9.62
CA PHE A 113 8.46 12.82 8.42
C PHE A 113 7.21 12.04 8.80
N VAL A 114 6.09 12.36 8.19
CA VAL A 114 4.83 11.66 8.39
C VAL A 114 4.34 11.13 7.04
N PHE A 115 4.27 9.81 6.92
CA PHE A 115 3.69 9.16 5.75
C PHE A 115 2.22 8.88 6.02
N MET A 116 1.35 9.54 5.24
CA MET A 116 -0.10 9.46 5.41
C MET A 116 -0.71 8.43 4.45
N GLY A 117 -1.33 7.39 5.02
CA GLY A 117 -2.20 6.48 4.31
C GLY A 117 -3.68 6.88 4.45
N HIS A 118 -4.55 6.16 3.72
CA HIS A 118 -5.99 6.38 3.82
C HIS A 118 -6.56 5.85 5.15
N GLY A 119 -6.12 4.69 5.57
CA GLY A 119 -6.74 3.90 6.63
C GLY A 119 -7.75 2.92 6.05
N THR A 120 -8.12 1.91 6.82
CA THR A 120 -9.14 0.93 6.42
C THR A 120 -9.68 0.19 7.63
N ALA A 121 -10.96 -0.12 7.62
CA ALA A 121 -11.58 -1.02 8.61
C ALA A 121 -11.28 -2.51 8.33
N HIS A 122 -10.73 -2.84 7.17
CA HIS A 122 -10.33 -4.20 6.79
C HIS A 122 -9.21 -4.73 7.72
N ASP A 123 -9.10 -6.05 7.88
CA ASP A 123 -8.08 -6.68 8.72
C ASP A 123 -6.64 -6.32 8.29
N ALA A 124 -6.44 -5.98 7.02
CA ALA A 124 -5.18 -5.47 6.49
C ALA A 124 -4.71 -4.15 7.13
N LYS A 125 -5.52 -3.47 7.93
CA LYS A 125 -5.14 -2.25 8.68
C LYS A 125 -3.87 -2.42 9.51
N VAL A 126 -3.59 -3.63 9.99
CA VAL A 126 -2.36 -3.95 10.73
C VAL A 126 -1.09 -3.63 9.92
N THR A 127 -1.17 -3.57 8.60
CA THR A 127 -0.07 -3.20 7.72
C THR A 127 0.49 -1.81 8.03
N TYR A 128 -0.35 -0.86 8.45
CA TYR A 128 0.11 0.47 8.88
C TYR A 128 0.97 0.39 10.14
N SER A 129 0.54 -0.38 11.14
CA SER A 129 1.32 -0.63 12.36
C SER A 129 2.61 -1.39 12.07
N GLN A 130 2.58 -2.35 11.12
CA GLN A 130 3.77 -3.05 10.65
C GLN A 130 4.77 -2.10 9.98
N MET A 131 4.29 -1.15 9.16
CA MET A 131 5.16 -0.13 8.56
C MET A 131 5.80 0.76 9.63
N GLN A 132 5.06 1.17 10.68
CA GLN A 132 5.64 1.91 11.80
C GLN A 132 6.72 1.10 12.52
N THR A 133 6.46 -0.17 12.79
CA THR A 133 7.45 -1.09 13.37
C THR A 133 8.69 -1.20 12.47
N GLN A 134 8.50 -1.29 11.16
CA GLN A 134 9.59 -1.35 10.21
C GLN A 134 10.43 -0.06 10.20
N MET A 135 9.80 1.12 10.28
CA MET A 135 10.53 2.39 10.41
C MET A 135 11.43 2.38 11.67
N GLN A 136 10.87 1.94 12.81
CA GLN A 136 11.63 1.84 14.06
C GLN A 136 12.79 0.83 13.97
N ASN A 137 12.57 -0.34 13.36
CA ASN A 137 13.61 -1.35 13.17
C ASN A 137 14.77 -0.87 12.29
N LEU A 138 14.50 0.05 11.38
CA LEU A 138 15.50 0.70 10.53
C LEU A 138 16.20 1.89 11.22
N GLY A 139 15.81 2.23 12.45
CA GLY A 139 16.37 3.36 13.19
C GLY A 139 15.81 4.73 12.78
N TYR A 140 14.69 4.77 12.06
CA TYR A 140 14.05 6.01 11.61
C TYR A 140 13.12 6.55 12.71
N GLU A 141 13.70 7.04 13.80
CA GLU A 141 12.96 7.43 15.02
C GLU A 141 12.04 8.65 14.83
N ASN A 142 12.35 9.52 13.87
CA ASN A 142 11.56 10.71 13.52
C ASN A 142 10.64 10.49 12.31
N VAL A 143 10.34 9.21 11.96
CA VAL A 143 9.46 8.83 10.87
C VAL A 143 8.20 8.17 11.42
N PHE A 144 7.04 8.68 11.03
CA PHE A 144 5.74 8.28 11.56
C PHE A 144 4.80 7.84 10.43
N ILE A 145 3.94 6.87 10.74
CA ILE A 145 2.86 6.42 9.86
C ILE A 145 1.53 6.93 10.40
N GLY A 146 0.80 7.66 9.59
CA GLY A 146 -0.53 8.17 9.92
C GLY A 146 -1.58 7.72 8.93
N THR A 147 -2.85 7.77 9.33
CA THR A 147 -3.98 7.49 8.45
C THR A 147 -5.05 8.59 8.56
N VAL A 148 -5.72 8.85 7.42
CA VAL A 148 -6.78 9.87 7.35
C VAL A 148 -8.01 9.42 8.12
N GLU A 149 -8.38 8.13 8.01
CA GLU A 149 -9.57 7.58 8.67
C GLU A 149 -9.32 7.16 10.13
N GLY A 150 -8.07 7.21 10.61
CA GLY A 150 -7.73 6.82 11.98
C GLY A 150 -7.86 5.31 12.24
N GLU A 151 -7.67 4.50 11.22
CA GLU A 151 -7.70 3.04 11.29
C GLU A 151 -6.38 2.43 10.76
N PRO A 152 -5.59 1.78 11.61
CA PRO A 152 -5.82 1.50 13.04
C PRO A 152 -5.70 2.76 13.92
N GLU A 153 -6.27 2.72 15.14
CA GLU A 153 -6.40 3.89 16.03
C GLU A 153 -5.07 4.58 16.34
N GLU A 154 -4.00 3.83 16.53
CA GLU A 154 -2.66 4.37 16.82
C GLU A 154 -2.10 5.23 15.68
N THR A 155 -2.62 5.09 14.46
CA THR A 155 -2.24 5.90 13.29
C THR A 155 -3.15 7.10 13.06
N ALA A 156 -4.15 7.33 13.92
CA ALA A 156 -5.02 8.50 13.83
C ALA A 156 -4.21 9.81 13.91
N CYS A 157 -4.60 10.80 13.13
CA CYS A 157 -3.87 12.07 13.02
C CYS A 157 -3.52 12.69 14.38
N ASP A 158 -4.47 12.69 15.33
CA ASP A 158 -4.23 13.28 16.66
C ASP A 158 -3.16 12.51 17.43
N ASN A 159 -3.16 11.17 17.38
CA ASN A 159 -2.17 10.32 18.01
C ASN A 159 -0.78 10.51 17.38
N VAL A 160 -0.72 10.62 16.06
CA VAL A 160 0.53 10.87 15.32
C VAL A 160 1.09 12.26 15.66
N ILE A 161 0.25 13.29 15.73
CA ILE A 161 0.67 14.65 16.13
C ILE A 161 1.26 14.64 17.55
N GLU A 162 0.65 13.94 18.49
CA GLU A 162 1.19 13.81 19.84
C GLU A 162 2.52 13.04 19.87
N ALA A 163 2.65 11.97 19.07
CA ALA A 163 3.89 11.22 18.94
C ALA A 163 5.03 12.08 18.35
N VAL A 164 4.74 12.86 17.31
CA VAL A 164 5.70 13.82 16.72
C VAL A 164 6.15 14.86 17.74
N LYS A 165 5.22 15.47 18.49
CA LYS A 165 5.56 16.45 19.55
C LYS A 165 6.39 15.83 20.67
N ALA A 166 6.16 14.56 21.00
CA ALA A 166 6.90 13.86 22.04
C ALA A 166 8.33 13.48 21.61
N ALA A 167 8.55 13.34 20.31
CA ALA A 167 9.87 13.04 19.76
C ALA A 167 10.82 14.26 19.69
N GLY A 168 10.29 15.50 19.88
CA GLY A 168 11.06 16.75 19.90
C GLY A 168 10.96 17.50 18.59
#